data_75a391b374df810cc70f3a602ed366c8
#
_entry.id   75a391b374df810cc70f3a602ed366c8
#
_cell.length_a   1.000
_cell.length_b   1.000
_cell.length_c   1.000
_cell.angle_alpha   90.00
_cell.angle_beta   90.00
_cell.angle_gamma   90.00
#
_symmetry.space_group_name_H-M   'P 1'
#
loop_
_entity.id
_entity.type
_entity.pdbx_description
1 polymer ?
#
loop_
_entity_poly.entity_id
_entity_poly.type
_entity_poly.pdbx_seq_one_letter_code
_entity_poly.pdbx_strand_id
1 'polypeptide(L)'
;MDVKSAGRTLDLFELFAREQQPLSLSELAAALDAPVSSCFNLVRALKTRGFLFGVGGRKGIYPTRKMYDVASAIAAGEPWLKRMMPRLERLRDLTGET
;
A
#
# COMPACT_ATOMS: atom_id res chain seq x y z
N MET A 1 -15.24 -5.12 -1.84
CA MET A 1 -14.20 -4.57 -0.96
C MET A 1 -14.67 -3.26 -0.37
N ASP A 2 -14.44 -3.08 0.91
CA ASP A 2 -14.76 -1.86 1.61
C ASP A 2 -13.80 -0.74 1.18
N VAL A 3 -14.33 0.43 0.86
CA VAL A 3 -13.53 1.59 0.47
C VAL A 3 -12.55 1.95 1.59
N LYS A 4 -12.98 1.83 2.84
CA LYS A 4 -12.16 2.12 4.00
C LYS A 4 -10.96 1.19 4.07
N SER A 5 -11.17 -0.09 3.80
CA SER A 5 -10.07 -1.07 3.79
C SER A 5 -9.08 -0.80 2.66
N ALA A 6 -9.59 -0.37 1.50
CA ALA A 6 -8.73 -0.03 0.38
C ALA A 6 -7.83 1.15 0.74
N GLY A 7 -8.40 2.18 1.37
CA GLY A 7 -7.62 3.33 1.81
C GLY A 7 -6.56 2.96 2.82
N ARG A 8 -6.92 2.13 3.81
CA ARG A 8 -5.96 1.67 4.81
C ARG A 8 -4.83 0.85 4.21
N THR A 9 -5.14 0.05 3.19
CA THR A 9 -4.12 -0.75 2.51
C THR A 9 -3.09 0.15 1.86
N LEU A 10 -3.54 1.17 1.14
CA LEU A 10 -2.63 2.11 0.50
C LEU A 10 -1.81 2.89 1.53
N ASP A 11 -2.47 3.35 2.60
CA ASP A 11 -1.78 4.06 3.68
C ASP A 11 -0.71 3.20 4.33
N LEU A 12 -0.99 1.90 4.47
CA LEU A 12 -0.04 0.97 5.07
C LEU A 12 1.24 0.88 4.23
N PHE A 13 1.11 0.75 2.91
CA PHE A 13 2.30 0.67 2.06
C PHE A 13 3.06 2.00 2.01
N GLU A 14 2.35 3.12 2.03
CA GLU A 14 2.99 4.42 2.10
C GLU A 14 3.74 4.60 3.41
N LEU A 15 3.20 4.07 4.50
CA LEU A 15 3.84 4.09 5.79
C LEU A 15 5.16 3.31 5.75
N PHE A 16 5.15 2.11 5.17
CA PHE A 16 6.38 1.33 5.05
C PHE A 16 7.42 2.02 4.17
N ALA A 17 6.97 2.71 3.12
CA ALA A 17 7.87 3.46 2.27
C ALA A 17 8.57 4.57 3.05
N ARG A 18 7.86 5.19 3.97
CA ARG A 18 8.38 6.28 4.78
C ARG A 18 9.29 5.78 5.89
N GLU A 19 8.87 4.73 6.60
CA GLU A 19 9.59 4.23 7.77
C GLU A 19 10.77 3.35 7.42
N GLN A 20 10.67 2.58 6.35
CA GLN A 20 11.74 1.71 5.82
C GLN A 20 12.30 0.74 6.86
N GLN A 21 11.43 0.21 7.71
CA GLN A 21 11.78 -0.77 8.73
C GLN A 21 10.55 -1.59 9.10
N PRO A 22 10.76 -2.78 9.65
CA PRO A 22 9.62 -3.58 10.13
C PRO A 22 8.86 -2.86 11.23
N LEU A 23 7.55 -3.02 11.22
CA LEU A 23 6.68 -2.39 12.21
C LEU A 23 5.83 -3.46 12.86
N SER A 24 5.57 -3.29 14.16
CA SER A 24 4.69 -4.18 14.89
C SER A 24 3.24 -3.90 14.54
N LEU A 25 2.35 -4.84 14.85
CA LEU A 25 0.93 -4.65 14.63
C LEU A 25 0.42 -3.42 15.40
N SER A 26 0.89 -3.22 16.62
CA SER A 26 0.50 -2.06 17.42
C SER A 26 0.95 -0.75 16.78
N GLU A 27 2.16 -0.73 16.26
CA GLU A 27 2.69 0.46 15.58
C GLU A 27 1.89 0.77 14.32
N LEU A 28 1.54 -0.27 13.56
CA LEU A 28 0.72 -0.09 12.36
C LEU A 28 -0.65 0.47 12.70
N ALA A 29 -1.29 -0.12 13.71
CA ALA A 29 -2.63 0.32 14.12
C ALA A 29 -2.61 1.78 14.59
N ALA A 30 -1.60 2.16 15.36
CA ALA A 30 -1.48 3.53 15.84
C ALA A 30 -1.26 4.50 14.68
N ALA A 31 -0.36 4.16 13.76
CA ALA A 31 -0.05 5.03 12.63
C ALA A 31 -1.22 5.17 11.66
N LEU A 32 -2.01 4.10 11.50
CA LEU A 32 -3.15 4.11 10.61
C LEU A 32 -4.42 4.63 11.29
N ASP A 33 -4.34 4.94 12.57
CA ASP A 33 -5.48 5.36 13.37
C ASP A 33 -6.63 4.37 13.22
N ALA A 34 -6.32 3.09 13.40
CA ALA A 34 -7.27 2.01 13.19
C ALA A 34 -7.26 1.07 14.40
N PRO A 35 -8.40 0.40 14.68
CA PRO A 35 -8.42 -0.61 15.73
C PRO A 35 -7.42 -1.73 15.43
N VAL A 36 -6.81 -2.25 16.47
CA VAL A 36 -5.83 -3.34 16.33
C VAL A 36 -6.43 -4.55 15.63
N SER A 37 -7.70 -4.86 15.94
CA SER A 37 -8.38 -6.00 15.32
C SER A 37 -8.53 -5.82 13.81
N SER A 38 -8.89 -4.62 13.37
CA SER A 38 -9.01 -4.31 11.94
C SER A 38 -7.65 -4.41 11.25
N CYS A 39 -6.63 -3.90 11.92
CA CYS A 39 -5.27 -3.94 11.40
C CYS A 39 -4.76 -5.38 11.29
N PHE A 40 -5.08 -6.20 12.30
CA PHE A 40 -4.73 -7.62 12.29
C PHE A 40 -5.33 -8.32 11.07
N ASN A 41 -6.61 -8.07 10.81
CA ASN A 41 -7.28 -8.69 9.66
C ASN A 41 -6.69 -8.24 8.34
N LEU A 42 -6.37 -6.96 8.24
CA LEU A 42 -5.73 -6.40 7.04
C LEU A 42 -4.37 -7.04 6.79
N VAL A 43 -3.56 -7.10 7.83
CA VAL A 43 -2.21 -7.69 7.73
C VAL A 43 -2.30 -9.16 7.34
N ARG A 44 -3.24 -9.90 7.97
CA ARG A 44 -3.41 -11.32 7.64
C ARG A 44 -3.80 -11.51 6.18
N ALA A 45 -4.70 -10.69 5.67
CA ALA A 45 -5.12 -10.77 4.26
C ALA A 45 -3.94 -10.51 3.33
N LEU A 46 -3.12 -9.51 3.65
CA LEU A 46 -1.97 -9.18 2.83
C LEU A 46 -0.86 -10.23 2.91
N LYS A 47 -0.70 -10.85 4.07
CA LYS A 47 0.22 -11.97 4.21
C LYS A 47 -0.22 -13.15 3.36
N THR A 48 -1.52 -13.46 3.39
CA THR A 48 -2.07 -14.57 2.61
C THR A 48 -1.84 -14.35 1.11
N ARG A 49 -1.91 -13.11 0.66
CA ARG A 49 -1.67 -12.77 -0.74
C ARG A 49 -0.19 -12.64 -1.09
N GLY A 50 0.69 -12.75 -0.11
CA GLY A 50 2.12 -12.69 -0.32
C GLY A 50 2.72 -11.30 -0.37
N PHE A 51 1.98 -10.28 0.05
CA PHE A 51 2.47 -8.91 0.04
C PHE A 51 3.20 -8.50 1.31
N LEU A 52 2.94 -9.17 2.41
CA LEU A 52 3.61 -8.92 3.68
C LEU A 52 4.17 -10.21 4.24
N PHE A 53 5.22 -10.09 5.05
CA PHE A 53 5.74 -11.23 5.80
C PHE A 53 6.10 -10.81 7.21
N GLY A 54 6.11 -11.78 8.12
CA GLY A 54 6.52 -11.54 9.49
C GLY A 54 8.03 -11.68 9.61
N VAL A 55 8.65 -10.66 10.19
CA VAL A 55 10.06 -10.73 10.52
C VAL A 55 10.19 -11.44 11.86
N GLY A 56 11.12 -12.36 11.96
CA GLY A 56 11.25 -13.22 13.15
C GLY A 56 11.31 -12.45 14.46
N GLY A 57 10.81 -13.09 15.51
CA GLY A 57 10.79 -12.53 16.84
C GLY A 57 9.79 -11.40 16.96
N ARG A 58 10.17 -10.31 17.63
CA ARG A 58 9.30 -9.17 17.87
C ARG A 58 9.48 -8.04 16.85
N LYS A 59 10.23 -8.30 15.79
CA LYS A 59 10.58 -7.24 14.85
C LYS A 59 9.41 -6.78 14.00
N GLY A 60 8.37 -7.59 13.90
CA GLY A 60 7.16 -7.16 13.26
C GLY A 60 6.98 -7.61 11.84
N ILE A 61 6.44 -6.73 11.03
CA ILE A 61 5.94 -7.04 9.69
C ILE A 61 6.61 -6.11 8.68
N TYR A 62 6.85 -6.63 7.47
CA TYR A 62 7.44 -5.84 6.41
C TYR A 62 6.92 -6.33 5.05
N PRO A 63 6.86 -5.47 4.03
CA PRO A 63 6.44 -5.88 2.69
C PRO A 63 7.43 -6.84 2.04
N THR A 64 6.89 -7.77 1.24
CA THR A 64 7.70 -8.65 0.42
C THR A 64 8.09 -7.94 -0.86
N ARG A 65 8.95 -8.59 -1.65
CA ARG A 65 9.31 -8.08 -2.96
C ARG A 65 8.12 -8.06 -3.94
N LYS A 66 7.04 -8.75 -3.62
CA LYS A 66 5.89 -8.83 -4.52
C LYS A 66 5.33 -7.46 -4.89
N MET A 67 5.29 -6.54 -3.91
CA MET A 67 4.82 -5.18 -4.19
C MET A 67 5.73 -4.50 -5.21
N TYR A 68 7.04 -4.68 -5.08
CA TYR A 68 8.00 -4.14 -6.05
C TYR A 68 7.75 -4.74 -7.44
N ASP A 69 7.53 -6.06 -7.50
CA ASP A 69 7.30 -6.73 -8.78
C ASP A 69 6.03 -6.22 -9.46
N VAL A 70 4.95 -6.04 -8.68
CA VAL A 70 3.70 -5.51 -9.21
C VAL A 70 3.90 -4.08 -9.69
N ALA A 71 4.54 -3.25 -8.89
CA ALA A 71 4.77 -1.85 -9.24
C ALA A 71 5.65 -1.74 -10.48
N SER A 72 6.68 -2.59 -10.58
CA SER A 72 7.56 -2.62 -11.76
C SER A 72 6.80 -3.03 -13.02
N ALA A 73 5.91 -4.01 -12.88
CA ALA A 73 5.08 -4.44 -14.01
C ALA A 73 4.16 -3.32 -14.48
N ILE A 74 3.59 -2.57 -13.54
CA ILE A 74 2.76 -1.42 -13.86
C ILE A 74 3.60 -0.36 -14.56
N ALA A 75 4.80 -0.09 -14.04
CA ALA A 75 5.70 0.92 -14.62
C ALA A 75 6.12 0.56 -16.03
N ALA A 76 6.16 -0.73 -16.36
CA ALA A 76 6.47 -1.17 -17.72
C ALA A 76 5.44 -0.68 -18.73
N GLY A 77 4.26 -0.26 -18.27
CA GLY A 77 3.25 0.36 -19.13
C GLY A 77 3.44 1.85 -19.34
N GLU A 78 4.59 2.39 -18.93
CA GLU A 78 4.85 3.82 -19.03
C GLU A 78 4.70 4.39 -20.47
N PRO A 79 5.12 3.68 -21.52
CA PRO A 79 4.90 4.19 -22.88
C PRO A 79 3.44 4.46 -23.18
N TRP A 80 2.54 3.58 -22.71
CA TRP A 80 1.10 3.80 -22.86
C TRP A 80 0.67 5.02 -22.03
N LEU A 81 1.16 5.11 -20.81
CA LEU A 81 0.82 6.20 -19.89
C LEU A 81 1.24 7.55 -20.49
N LYS A 82 2.43 7.62 -21.08
CA LYS A 82 2.92 8.86 -21.67
C LYS A 82 2.01 9.35 -22.77
N ARG A 83 1.44 8.44 -23.56
CA ARG A 83 0.50 8.83 -24.61
C ARG A 83 -0.81 9.34 -24.03
N MET A 84 -1.20 8.87 -22.87
CA MET A 84 -2.45 9.22 -22.24
C MET A 84 -2.33 10.40 -21.26
N MET A 85 -1.11 10.77 -20.87
CA MET A 85 -0.91 11.81 -19.86
C MET A 85 -1.62 13.13 -20.14
N PRO A 86 -1.54 13.70 -21.35
CA PRO A 86 -2.24 14.96 -21.61
C PRO A 86 -3.74 14.86 -21.34
N ARG A 87 -4.34 13.72 -21.68
CA ARG A 87 -5.76 13.49 -21.47
C ARG A 87 -6.08 13.35 -20.01
N LEU A 88 -5.23 12.65 -19.26
CA LEU A 88 -5.41 12.46 -17.83
C LEU A 88 -5.25 13.77 -17.07
N GLU A 89 -4.28 14.58 -17.45
CA GLU A 89 -4.06 15.87 -16.83
C GLU A 89 -5.25 16.79 -17.07
N ARG A 90 -5.79 16.79 -18.26
CA ARG A 90 -6.97 17.58 -18.58
C ARG A 90 -8.16 17.15 -17.73
N LEU A 91 -8.35 15.87 -17.56
CA LEU A 91 -9.43 15.33 -16.75
C LEU A 91 -9.29 15.77 -15.31
N ARG A 92 -8.08 15.69 -14.77
CA ARG A 92 -7.80 16.11 -13.41
C ARG A 92 -8.10 17.60 -13.21
N ASP A 93 -7.69 18.44 -14.18
CA ASP A 93 -7.94 19.86 -14.11
C ASP A 93 -9.43 20.18 -14.12
N LEU A 94 -10.19 19.43 -14.90
CA LEU A 94 -11.63 19.64 -14.99
C LEU A 94 -12.34 19.23 -13.70
N THR A 95 -11.89 18.18 -13.04
CA THR A 95 -12.51 17.70 -11.81
C THR A 95 -11.98 18.39 -10.56
N GLY A 96 -10.83 19.03 -10.65
CA GLY A 96 -10.20 19.65 -9.50
C GLY A 96 -9.52 18.67 -8.56
N GLU A 97 -9.36 17.41 -8.97
CA GLU A 97 -8.69 16.39 -8.17
C GLU A 97 -7.19 16.38 -8.43
N THR A 98 -6.45 16.03 -7.40
CA THR A 98 -5.00 15.96 -7.48
C THR A 98 -4.50 14.53 -7.32
#